data_16bbc595dce871aba4f388fa99b73ea4
#
_entry.id   16bbc595dce871aba4f388fa99b73ea4
#
_cell.length_a   1.000
_cell.length_b   1.000
_cell.length_c   1.000
_cell.angle_alpha   90.00
_cell.angle_beta   90.00
_cell.angle_gamma   90.00
#
_symmetry.space_group_name_H-M   'P 1'
#
loop_
_entity.id
_entity.type
_entity.pdbx_description
1 polymer ?
#
loop_
_entity_poly.entity_id
_entity_poly.type
_entity_poly.pdbx_seq_one_letter_code
_entity_poly.pdbx_strand_id
1 'polypeptide(L)'
;DVFKVDIPRPRDRIAMNNDAAFKALRGQVTTYLMDIGIAAKVEETRMLPNVTPIHSVPAAVSKAQEGAIQEKFLNFSQLDKVYPTPKGPLTVVENFDLKINRGEFISLIGHSGCGKSTVLTMAAGLNPISKGAIRLDGWNVQGADPERAVVFQSPNLFPWLSAKENVAIGVDKVYPRASQAERQDVVEYYLERVGLADSMDKNAASLSNGMKQRVGIARAFALSPKLLLLDEPFGMLDSLTRWELQEVLMEVWSRTKVTAICVTHDVDEAILLADRVVMMTNGPQATIGKITDVNLPRPRTRK
;
A
#
# COMPACT_ATOMS: atom_id res chain seq x y z
N ASP A 1 29.18 15.46 8.91
CA ASP A 1 29.21 15.26 10.37
C ASP A 1 29.70 13.85 10.71
N VAL A 2 30.35 13.71 11.87
CA VAL A 2 30.86 12.42 12.37
C VAL A 2 30.14 12.12 13.69
N PHE A 3 29.43 11.01 13.74
CA PHE A 3 28.77 10.53 14.95
C PHE A 3 29.69 9.54 15.68
N LYS A 4 30.05 9.86 16.90
CA LYS A 4 30.85 8.96 17.75
C LYS A 4 29.93 7.93 18.41
N VAL A 5 30.30 6.64 18.30
CA VAL A 5 29.52 5.53 18.83
C VAL A 5 30.20 5.01 20.09
N ASP A 6 29.85 5.54 21.26
CA ASP A 6 30.42 5.19 22.57
C ASP A 6 29.64 4.03 23.26
N ILE A 7 29.17 3.05 22.48
CA ILE A 7 28.45 1.88 22.98
C ILE A 7 29.43 0.71 23.06
N PRO A 8 29.64 0.12 24.25
CA PRO A 8 30.64 -0.95 24.45
C PRO A 8 30.30 -2.22 23.66
N ARG A 9 31.32 -3.05 23.41
CA ARG A 9 31.19 -4.38 22.79
C ARG A 9 31.43 -5.46 23.84
N PRO A 10 30.80 -6.66 23.70
CA PRO A 10 29.87 -7.12 22.66
C PRO A 10 28.49 -6.44 22.77
N ARG A 11 27.83 -6.21 21.62
CA ARG A 11 26.53 -5.54 21.54
C ARG A 11 25.42 -6.57 21.40
N ASP A 12 24.58 -6.68 22.42
CA ASP A 12 23.36 -7.50 22.38
C ASP A 12 22.22 -6.70 21.77
N ARG A 13 21.65 -7.22 20.69
CA ARG A 13 20.55 -6.57 19.94
C ARG A 13 19.31 -6.33 20.80
N ILE A 14 18.98 -7.24 21.72
CA ILE A 14 17.80 -7.13 22.58
C ILE A 14 18.02 -6.08 23.66
N ALA A 15 19.18 -6.10 24.30
CA ALA A 15 19.57 -5.13 25.33
C ALA A 15 19.69 -3.71 24.76
N MET A 16 20.26 -3.54 23.55
CA MET A 16 20.40 -2.26 22.86
C MET A 16 19.06 -1.57 22.59
N ASN A 17 17.99 -2.31 22.30
CA ASN A 17 16.68 -1.72 22.07
C ASN A 17 16.11 -1.00 23.31
N ASN A 18 16.61 -1.31 24.50
CA ASN A 18 16.24 -0.66 25.75
C ASN A 18 17.26 0.36 26.24
N ASP A 19 18.44 0.43 25.62
CA ASP A 19 19.52 1.32 25.97
C ASP A 19 19.22 2.78 25.54
N ALA A 20 19.27 3.72 26.49
CA ALA A 20 18.96 5.13 26.24
C ALA A 20 19.99 5.81 25.33
N ALA A 21 21.28 5.46 25.45
CA ALA A 21 22.36 6.03 24.63
C ALA A 21 22.22 5.55 23.17
N PHE A 22 21.88 4.28 22.97
CA PHE A 22 21.59 3.75 21.63
C PHE A 22 20.39 4.43 20.99
N LYS A 23 19.28 4.62 21.74
CA LYS A 23 18.09 5.32 21.25
C LYS A 23 18.40 6.76 20.88
N ALA A 24 19.16 7.48 21.71
CA ALA A 24 19.56 8.86 21.45
C ALA A 24 20.44 8.97 20.19
N LEU A 25 21.45 8.10 20.06
CA LEU A 25 22.34 8.09 18.88
C LEU A 25 21.58 7.70 17.61
N ARG A 26 20.72 6.70 17.68
CA ARG A 26 19.84 6.33 16.56
C ARG A 26 18.97 7.50 16.13
N GLY A 27 18.35 8.22 17.09
CA GLY A 27 17.55 9.41 16.83
C GLY A 27 18.35 10.49 16.11
N GLN A 28 19.54 10.83 16.61
CA GLN A 28 20.42 11.85 16.01
C GLN A 28 20.81 11.50 14.56
N VAL A 29 21.24 10.26 14.31
CA VAL A 29 21.60 9.79 12.96
C VAL A 29 20.38 9.84 12.05
N THR A 30 19.21 9.38 12.52
CA THR A 30 17.96 9.38 11.76
C THR A 30 17.54 10.81 11.39
N THR A 31 17.55 11.75 12.36
CA THR A 31 17.18 13.14 12.11
C THR A 31 18.13 13.79 11.09
N TYR A 32 19.43 13.60 11.27
CA TYR A 32 20.43 14.13 10.34
C TYR A 32 20.24 13.63 8.91
N LEU A 33 19.95 12.34 8.73
CA LEU A 33 19.70 11.74 7.43
C LEU A 33 18.39 12.24 6.80
N MET A 34 17.35 12.46 7.61
CA MET A 34 16.10 13.05 7.14
C MET A 34 16.28 14.51 6.71
N ASP A 35 17.06 15.29 7.44
CA ASP A 35 17.32 16.71 7.12
C ASP A 35 18.07 16.88 5.80
N ILE A 36 18.95 15.91 5.44
CA ILE A 36 19.66 15.91 4.15
C ILE A 36 18.80 15.38 3.01
N GLY A 37 17.90 14.42 3.29
CA GLY A 37 17.08 13.70 2.31
C GLY A 37 15.75 14.37 1.96
N ILE A 38 15.35 15.45 2.65
CA ILE A 38 14.05 16.09 2.41
C ILE A 38 14.04 16.73 1.02
N ALA A 39 13.47 15.98 0.06
CA ALA A 39 13.00 16.56 -1.19
C ALA A 39 12.01 17.69 -0.87
N ALA A 40 12.12 18.80 -1.62
CA ALA A 40 11.30 19.99 -1.44
C ALA A 40 9.82 19.63 -1.18
N LYS A 41 9.24 20.20 -0.12
CA LYS A 41 7.81 20.09 0.15
C LYS A 41 7.05 20.50 -1.10
N VAL A 42 6.22 19.60 -1.62
CA VAL A 42 5.34 19.90 -2.74
C VAL A 42 4.39 21.03 -2.30
N GLU A 43 4.39 22.15 -3.02
CA GLU A 43 3.49 23.26 -2.75
C GLU A 43 2.03 22.78 -2.82
N GLU A 44 1.22 23.19 -1.85
CA GLU A 44 -0.17 22.74 -1.65
C GLU A 44 -1.18 23.25 -2.72
N THR A 45 -0.72 23.89 -3.76
CA THR A 45 -1.54 24.75 -4.63
C THR A 45 -2.34 24.02 -5.72
N ARG A 46 -1.99 22.79 -6.09
CA ARG A 46 -2.73 22.09 -7.17
C ARG A 46 -3.87 21.24 -6.61
N MET A 47 -5.09 21.50 -7.08
CA MET A 47 -6.28 20.71 -6.77
C MET A 47 -6.41 19.53 -7.74
N LEU A 48 -6.93 18.39 -7.25
CA LEU A 48 -7.27 17.26 -8.11
C LEU A 48 -8.38 17.68 -9.08
N PRO A 49 -8.26 17.37 -10.38
CA PRO A 49 -9.32 17.61 -11.36
C PRO A 49 -10.63 16.95 -10.97
N ASN A 50 -11.76 17.61 -11.19
CA ASN A 50 -13.08 17.08 -10.88
C ASN A 50 -13.57 16.13 -12.00
N VAL A 51 -12.93 14.96 -12.08
CA VAL A 51 -13.25 13.92 -13.06
C VAL A 51 -13.86 12.69 -12.38
N THR A 52 -14.83 12.06 -13.04
CA THR A 52 -15.57 10.93 -12.47
C THR A 52 -15.06 9.61 -13.05
N PRO A 53 -14.48 8.71 -12.22
CA PRO A 53 -14.05 7.39 -12.67
C PRO A 53 -15.22 6.51 -13.12
N ILE A 54 -14.96 5.59 -14.03
CA ILE A 54 -15.99 4.69 -14.63
C ILE A 54 -16.67 3.80 -13.58
N HIS A 55 -15.96 3.46 -12.51
CA HIS A 55 -16.46 2.60 -11.41
C HIS A 55 -17.14 3.38 -10.27
N SER A 56 -17.25 4.71 -10.37
CA SER A 56 -17.98 5.48 -9.35
C SER A 56 -19.47 5.27 -9.52
N VAL A 57 -20.14 4.91 -8.42
CA VAL A 57 -21.59 4.80 -8.37
C VAL A 57 -22.18 6.21 -8.34
N PRO A 58 -23.21 6.54 -9.16
CA PRO A 58 -23.90 7.83 -9.07
C PRO A 58 -24.37 8.11 -7.64
N ALA A 59 -24.20 9.35 -7.16
CA ALA A 59 -24.53 9.75 -5.80
C ALA A 59 -25.99 9.42 -5.36
N ALA A 60 -26.93 9.30 -6.31
CA ALA A 60 -28.31 8.91 -6.06
C ALA A 60 -28.46 7.44 -5.60
N VAL A 61 -27.59 6.54 -6.08
CA VAL A 61 -27.60 5.11 -5.70
C VAL A 61 -26.86 4.90 -4.37
N SER A 62 -25.82 5.70 -4.10
CA SER A 62 -25.07 5.68 -2.85
C SER A 62 -25.94 6.01 -1.63
N LYS A 63 -26.83 7.03 -1.74
CA LYS A 63 -27.76 7.41 -0.64
C LYS A 63 -28.82 6.35 -0.31
N ALA A 64 -29.21 5.52 -1.27
CA ALA A 64 -30.17 4.44 -1.04
C ALA A 64 -29.57 3.25 -0.26
N GLN A 65 -28.24 3.12 -0.24
CA GLN A 65 -27.53 2.07 0.47
C GLN A 65 -27.12 2.45 1.90
N GLU A 66 -27.18 3.73 2.27
CA GLU A 66 -26.84 4.21 3.63
C GLU A 66 -27.82 3.73 4.72
N GLY A 67 -28.98 3.18 4.36
CA GLY A 67 -29.99 2.64 5.29
C GLY A 67 -29.97 1.12 5.46
N ALA A 68 -29.19 0.38 4.70
CA ALA A 68 -29.02 -1.05 4.88
C ALA A 68 -27.94 -1.34 5.93
N ILE A 69 -28.18 -2.31 6.82
CA ILE A 69 -27.26 -2.82 7.85
C ILE A 69 -25.84 -2.69 7.34
N GLN A 70 -24.97 -1.96 8.08
CA GLN A 70 -23.58 -1.69 7.74
C GLN A 70 -22.80 -3.01 7.58
N GLU A 71 -22.94 -3.67 6.43
CA GLU A 71 -21.98 -4.70 6.02
C GLU A 71 -20.61 -4.04 5.93
N LYS A 72 -19.62 -4.66 6.53
CA LYS A 72 -18.24 -4.19 6.45
C LYS A 72 -17.87 -4.01 4.98
N PHE A 73 -17.17 -2.92 4.66
CA PHE A 73 -16.86 -2.51 3.28
C PHE A 73 -16.11 -3.56 2.48
N LEU A 74 -15.14 -4.24 3.13
CA LEU A 74 -14.46 -5.40 2.56
C LEU A 74 -14.59 -6.57 3.52
N ASN A 75 -15.09 -7.69 3.01
CA ASN A 75 -15.35 -8.89 3.79
C ASN A 75 -14.73 -10.13 3.14
N PHE A 76 -13.84 -10.78 3.86
CA PHE A 76 -13.32 -12.11 3.56
C PHE A 76 -14.11 -13.12 4.40
N SER A 77 -14.74 -14.09 3.77
CA SER A 77 -15.60 -15.07 4.45
C SER A 77 -15.11 -16.48 4.15
N GLN A 78 -14.60 -17.16 5.18
CA GLN A 78 -14.13 -18.55 5.16
C GLN A 78 -13.25 -18.85 3.93
N LEU A 79 -12.26 -17.98 3.70
CA LEU A 79 -11.46 -17.99 2.49
C LEU A 79 -10.41 -19.10 2.56
N ASP A 80 -10.44 -20.02 1.60
CA ASP A 80 -9.40 -21.03 1.42
C ASP A 80 -8.68 -20.85 0.08
N LYS A 81 -7.37 -21.14 0.07
CA LYS A 81 -6.58 -21.25 -1.14
C LYS A 81 -5.81 -22.56 -1.18
N VAL A 82 -6.11 -23.38 -2.17
CA VAL A 82 -5.46 -24.66 -2.44
C VAL A 82 -4.80 -24.60 -3.80
N TYR A 83 -3.54 -24.98 -3.86
CA TYR A 83 -2.79 -25.13 -5.11
C TYR A 83 -2.60 -26.62 -5.45
N PRO A 84 -2.83 -27.03 -6.69
CA PRO A 84 -2.45 -28.35 -7.13
C PRO A 84 -0.92 -28.44 -7.21
N THR A 85 -0.33 -29.48 -6.60
CA THR A 85 1.10 -29.75 -6.71
C THR A 85 1.34 -31.19 -7.12
N PRO A 86 2.53 -31.57 -7.66
CA PRO A 86 2.86 -32.96 -7.99
C PRO A 86 2.77 -33.93 -6.81
N LYS A 87 2.86 -33.41 -5.57
CA LYS A 87 2.77 -34.19 -4.32
C LYS A 87 1.36 -34.22 -3.71
N GLY A 88 0.36 -33.70 -4.42
CA GLY A 88 -1.01 -33.52 -3.94
C GLY A 88 -1.39 -32.06 -3.70
N PRO A 89 -2.65 -31.79 -3.30
CA PRO A 89 -3.13 -30.44 -3.04
C PRO A 89 -2.40 -29.82 -1.85
N LEU A 90 -1.93 -28.57 -2.02
CA LEU A 90 -1.31 -27.78 -0.96
C LEU A 90 -2.27 -26.65 -0.56
N THR A 91 -2.83 -26.74 0.66
CA THR A 91 -3.61 -25.64 1.25
C THR A 91 -2.64 -24.61 1.81
N VAL A 92 -2.62 -23.40 1.20
CA VAL A 92 -1.77 -22.29 1.63
C VAL A 92 -2.48 -21.41 2.66
N VAL A 93 -3.75 -21.09 2.40
CA VAL A 93 -4.62 -20.32 3.29
C VAL A 93 -5.84 -21.15 3.61
N GLU A 94 -6.25 -21.17 4.88
CA GLU A 94 -7.39 -21.93 5.37
C GLU A 94 -8.23 -21.07 6.31
N ASN A 95 -9.54 -21.06 6.08
CA ASN A 95 -10.53 -20.39 6.91
C ASN A 95 -10.15 -18.94 7.31
N PHE A 96 -9.73 -18.15 6.32
CA PHE A 96 -9.35 -16.75 6.56
C PHE A 96 -10.61 -15.86 6.56
N ASP A 97 -10.94 -15.31 7.74
CA ASP A 97 -12.09 -14.43 7.96
C ASP A 97 -11.61 -13.04 8.41
N LEU A 98 -11.90 -12.00 7.61
CA LEU A 98 -11.53 -10.63 7.95
C LEU A 98 -12.59 -9.66 7.46
N LYS A 99 -12.95 -8.71 8.32
CA LYS A 99 -13.87 -7.62 8.00
C LYS A 99 -13.17 -6.28 8.15
N ILE A 100 -13.23 -5.46 7.12
CA ILE A 100 -12.52 -4.17 7.03
C ILE A 100 -13.56 -3.06 6.77
N ASN A 101 -13.45 -1.95 7.49
CA ASN A 101 -14.31 -0.79 7.32
C ASN A 101 -13.86 0.05 6.12
N ARG A 102 -14.76 0.87 5.57
CA ARG A 102 -14.40 1.85 4.54
C ARG A 102 -13.37 2.84 5.10
N GLY A 103 -12.32 3.12 4.31
CA GLY A 103 -11.27 4.05 4.69
C GLY A 103 -10.29 3.53 5.75
N GLU A 104 -10.37 2.26 6.13
CA GLU A 104 -9.46 1.65 7.10
C GLU A 104 -8.16 1.20 6.41
N PHE A 105 -7.02 1.41 7.06
CA PHE A 105 -5.72 0.92 6.63
C PHE A 105 -5.32 -0.30 7.46
N ILE A 106 -5.21 -1.47 6.85
CA ILE A 106 -4.81 -2.73 7.48
C ILE A 106 -3.39 -3.10 7.07
N SER A 107 -2.55 -3.50 8.02
CA SER A 107 -1.30 -4.19 7.72
C SER A 107 -1.43 -5.68 7.99
N LEU A 108 -1.10 -6.49 7.00
CA LEU A 108 -1.07 -7.95 7.07
C LEU A 108 0.37 -8.42 7.23
N ILE A 109 0.71 -8.97 8.40
CA ILE A 109 2.07 -9.42 8.73
C ILE A 109 2.13 -10.92 9.01
N GLY A 110 3.32 -11.51 8.89
CA GLY A 110 3.57 -12.92 9.16
C GLY A 110 4.86 -13.39 8.48
N HIS A 111 5.29 -14.61 8.75
CA HIS A 111 6.51 -15.17 8.18
C HIS A 111 6.45 -15.24 6.65
N SER A 112 7.63 -15.25 6.02
CA SER A 112 7.71 -15.45 4.57
C SER A 112 7.07 -16.79 4.18
N GLY A 113 6.29 -16.78 3.08
CA GLY A 113 5.60 -17.99 2.58
C GLY A 113 4.30 -18.37 3.31
N CYS A 114 3.83 -17.60 4.32
CA CYS A 114 2.56 -17.91 5.00
C CYS A 114 1.29 -17.52 4.21
N GLY A 115 1.41 -17.02 2.97
CA GLY A 115 0.24 -16.75 2.11
C GLY A 115 -0.28 -15.31 2.12
N LYS A 116 0.43 -14.32 2.67
CA LYS A 116 0.03 -12.90 2.67
C LYS A 116 -0.26 -12.36 1.26
N SER A 117 0.71 -12.48 0.35
CA SER A 117 0.54 -12.07 -1.05
C SER A 117 -0.54 -12.88 -1.76
N THR A 118 -0.77 -14.14 -1.33
CA THR A 118 -1.88 -14.96 -1.83
C THR A 118 -3.22 -14.36 -1.46
N VAL A 119 -3.43 -13.97 -0.20
CA VAL A 119 -4.65 -13.28 0.27
C VAL A 119 -4.84 -11.97 -0.49
N LEU A 120 -3.76 -11.18 -0.64
CA LEU A 120 -3.80 -9.91 -1.34
C LEU A 120 -4.15 -10.06 -2.82
N THR A 121 -3.54 -11.03 -3.53
CA THR A 121 -3.84 -11.28 -4.95
C THR A 121 -5.24 -11.85 -5.18
N MET A 122 -5.79 -12.61 -4.22
CA MET A 122 -7.21 -13.01 -4.23
C MET A 122 -8.13 -11.79 -4.05
N ALA A 123 -7.81 -10.86 -3.15
CA ALA A 123 -8.57 -9.62 -2.98
C ALA A 123 -8.50 -8.73 -4.23
N ALA A 124 -7.39 -8.73 -4.96
CA ALA A 124 -7.26 -8.06 -6.24
C ALA A 124 -8.09 -8.69 -7.37
N GLY A 125 -8.53 -9.94 -7.19
CA GLY A 125 -9.16 -10.74 -8.25
C GLY A 125 -8.17 -11.29 -9.29
N LEU A 126 -6.87 -11.27 -8.97
CA LEU A 126 -5.80 -11.80 -9.83
C LEU A 126 -5.56 -13.31 -9.62
N ASN A 127 -6.00 -13.82 -8.48
CA ASN A 127 -5.82 -15.22 -8.10
C ASN A 127 -7.19 -15.81 -7.71
N PRO A 128 -7.67 -16.89 -8.35
CA PRO A 128 -8.97 -17.45 -8.03
C PRO A 128 -9.01 -18.03 -6.62
N ILE A 129 -10.16 -17.86 -5.98
CA ILE A 129 -10.48 -18.41 -4.65
C ILE A 129 -10.79 -19.89 -4.79
N SER A 130 -10.34 -20.75 -3.86
CA SER A 130 -10.68 -22.17 -3.84
C SER A 130 -11.98 -22.45 -3.08
N LYS A 131 -12.24 -21.73 -1.97
CA LYS A 131 -13.47 -21.81 -1.18
C LYS A 131 -13.70 -20.47 -0.48
N GLY A 132 -14.95 -20.18 -0.11
CA GLY A 132 -15.34 -18.93 0.54
C GLY A 132 -15.66 -17.84 -0.45
N ALA A 133 -15.63 -16.57 0.01
CA ALA A 133 -15.93 -15.42 -0.82
C ALA A 133 -15.17 -14.17 -0.34
N ILE A 134 -14.88 -13.26 -1.26
CA ILE A 134 -14.47 -11.89 -0.95
C ILE A 134 -15.52 -10.95 -1.50
N ARG A 135 -16.04 -10.05 -0.65
CA ARG A 135 -17.00 -9.02 -1.04
C ARG A 135 -16.40 -7.65 -0.81
N LEU A 136 -16.46 -6.80 -1.82
CA LEU A 136 -16.08 -5.41 -1.77
C LEU A 136 -17.32 -4.56 -2.05
N ASP A 137 -17.68 -3.67 -1.14
CA ASP A 137 -18.81 -2.74 -1.29
C ASP A 137 -20.14 -3.47 -1.65
N GLY A 138 -20.36 -4.65 -1.03
CA GLY A 138 -21.53 -5.52 -1.26
C GLY A 138 -21.41 -6.50 -2.44
N TRP A 139 -20.40 -6.37 -3.31
CA TRP A 139 -20.25 -7.19 -4.52
C TRP A 139 -19.14 -8.23 -4.40
N ASN A 140 -19.40 -9.42 -4.93
CA ASN A 140 -18.36 -10.46 -4.95
C ASN A 140 -17.22 -10.09 -5.90
N VAL A 141 -15.99 -10.28 -5.43
CA VAL A 141 -14.78 -10.17 -6.25
C VAL A 141 -14.68 -11.40 -7.16
N GLN A 142 -14.83 -11.20 -8.47
CA GLN A 142 -14.82 -12.27 -9.47
C GLN A 142 -13.58 -12.26 -10.38
N GLY A 143 -12.90 -11.13 -10.51
CA GLY A 143 -11.73 -10.96 -11.38
C GLY A 143 -11.08 -9.61 -11.16
N ALA A 144 -10.03 -9.30 -11.91
CA ALA A 144 -9.34 -8.01 -11.84
C ALA A 144 -10.27 -6.87 -12.29
N ASP A 145 -10.23 -5.77 -11.54
CA ASP A 145 -11.01 -4.57 -11.82
C ASP A 145 -10.25 -3.32 -11.37
N PRO A 146 -10.30 -2.19 -12.11
CA PRO A 146 -9.63 -0.94 -11.74
C PRO A 146 -10.02 -0.36 -10.38
N GLU A 147 -11.17 -0.74 -9.83
CA GLU A 147 -11.55 -0.33 -8.46
C GLU A 147 -10.66 -0.94 -7.36
N ARG A 148 -9.82 -1.91 -7.72
CA ARG A 148 -8.84 -2.57 -6.84
C ARG A 148 -7.43 -2.40 -7.41
N ALA A 149 -6.77 -1.33 -7.00
CA ALA A 149 -5.41 -1.03 -7.44
C ALA A 149 -4.38 -1.83 -6.64
N VAL A 150 -3.34 -2.30 -7.31
CA VAL A 150 -2.25 -3.06 -6.70
C VAL A 150 -0.92 -2.34 -6.92
N VAL A 151 -0.16 -2.17 -5.83
CA VAL A 151 1.25 -1.80 -5.85
C VAL A 151 2.05 -3.04 -5.48
N PHE A 152 2.80 -3.57 -6.43
CA PHE A 152 3.63 -4.76 -6.23
C PHE A 152 4.99 -4.41 -5.61
N GLN A 153 5.65 -5.38 -5.01
CA GLN A 153 7.01 -5.28 -4.51
C GLN A 153 7.98 -4.82 -5.60
N SER A 154 7.86 -5.36 -6.80
CA SER A 154 8.48 -4.81 -8.00
C SER A 154 7.50 -3.89 -8.72
N PRO A 155 7.86 -2.65 -9.07
CA PRO A 155 6.93 -1.66 -9.63
C PRO A 155 6.27 -2.08 -10.94
N ASN A 156 6.85 -3.05 -11.67
CA ASN A 156 6.33 -3.59 -12.93
C ASN A 156 5.92 -2.48 -13.92
N LEU A 157 6.82 -1.51 -14.13
CA LEU A 157 6.65 -0.46 -15.10
C LEU A 157 7.01 -0.97 -16.50
N PHE A 158 6.35 -0.42 -17.51
CA PHE A 158 6.76 -0.60 -18.91
C PHE A 158 8.06 0.18 -19.14
N PRO A 159 9.20 -0.50 -19.33
CA PRO A 159 10.50 0.19 -19.33
C PRO A 159 10.72 1.11 -20.54
N TRP A 160 9.96 0.93 -21.61
CA TRP A 160 10.00 1.76 -22.83
C TRP A 160 9.09 3.00 -22.76
N LEU A 161 8.29 3.15 -21.72
CA LEU A 161 7.42 4.30 -21.47
C LEU A 161 8.05 5.24 -20.45
N SER A 162 7.70 6.52 -20.51
CA SER A 162 8.02 7.50 -19.46
C SER A 162 7.24 7.23 -18.16
N ALA A 163 7.60 7.93 -17.09
CA ALA A 163 6.83 7.87 -15.83
C ALA A 163 5.37 8.29 -16.07
N LYS A 164 5.17 9.39 -16.83
CA LYS A 164 3.85 9.93 -17.17
C LYS A 164 3.01 8.93 -17.96
N GLU A 165 3.57 8.33 -18.99
CA GLU A 165 2.88 7.33 -19.83
C GLU A 165 2.53 6.07 -19.05
N ASN A 166 3.39 5.62 -18.11
CA ASN A 166 3.10 4.48 -17.24
C ASN A 166 1.86 4.72 -16.35
N VAL A 167 1.63 5.95 -15.91
CA VAL A 167 0.42 6.30 -15.14
C VAL A 167 -0.78 6.49 -16.06
N ALA A 168 -0.58 7.11 -17.23
CA ALA A 168 -1.64 7.44 -18.19
C ALA A 168 -2.41 6.20 -18.67
N ILE A 169 -1.75 5.05 -18.88
CA ILE A 169 -2.42 3.80 -19.31
C ILE A 169 -3.65 3.48 -18.46
N GLY A 170 -3.51 3.57 -17.14
CA GLY A 170 -4.61 3.30 -16.22
C GLY A 170 -5.66 4.42 -16.21
N VAL A 171 -5.20 5.66 -16.22
CA VAL A 171 -6.05 6.86 -16.23
C VAL A 171 -6.94 6.89 -17.48
N ASP A 172 -6.41 6.60 -18.66
CA ASP A 172 -7.17 6.54 -19.90
C ASP A 172 -8.30 5.50 -19.85
N LYS A 173 -8.07 4.39 -19.18
CA LYS A 173 -9.07 3.34 -19.00
C LYS A 173 -10.16 3.73 -18.01
N VAL A 174 -9.79 4.42 -16.92
CA VAL A 174 -10.70 4.73 -15.80
C VAL A 174 -11.53 5.97 -16.06
N TYR A 175 -11.00 6.94 -16.83
CA TYR A 175 -11.68 8.19 -17.12
C TYR A 175 -12.02 8.36 -18.62
N PRO A 176 -12.79 7.44 -19.24
CA PRO A 176 -13.05 7.48 -20.68
C PRO A 176 -13.88 8.70 -21.12
N ARG A 177 -14.61 9.34 -20.17
CA ARG A 177 -15.45 10.51 -20.42
C ARG A 177 -14.72 11.84 -20.21
N ALA A 178 -13.55 11.82 -19.57
CA ALA A 178 -12.74 13.00 -19.38
C ALA A 178 -12.00 13.39 -20.67
N SER A 179 -11.80 14.68 -20.87
CA SER A 179 -10.95 15.19 -21.95
C SER A 179 -9.49 14.73 -21.78
N GLN A 180 -8.71 14.82 -22.84
CA GLN A 180 -7.28 14.50 -22.76
C GLN A 180 -6.55 15.40 -21.75
N ALA A 181 -6.89 16.70 -21.68
CA ALA A 181 -6.30 17.63 -20.76
C ALA A 181 -6.61 17.25 -19.29
N GLU A 182 -7.87 16.92 -18.96
CA GLU A 182 -8.25 16.48 -17.62
C GLU A 182 -7.55 15.18 -17.20
N ARG A 183 -7.41 14.21 -18.11
CA ARG A 183 -6.65 12.98 -17.83
C ARG A 183 -5.18 13.27 -17.60
N GLN A 184 -4.59 14.17 -18.38
CA GLN A 184 -3.21 14.60 -18.19
C GLN A 184 -3.03 15.30 -16.83
N ASP A 185 -3.96 16.15 -16.43
CA ASP A 185 -3.95 16.80 -15.13
C ASP A 185 -3.99 15.79 -13.97
N VAL A 186 -4.78 14.71 -14.08
CA VAL A 186 -4.79 13.62 -13.09
C VAL A 186 -3.41 12.96 -12.99
N VAL A 187 -2.80 12.63 -14.13
CA VAL A 187 -1.47 11.99 -14.18
C VAL A 187 -0.41 12.87 -13.53
N GLU A 188 -0.36 14.14 -13.91
CA GLU A 188 0.61 15.11 -13.39
C GLU A 188 0.40 15.36 -11.90
N TYR A 189 -0.85 15.51 -11.47
CA TYR A 189 -1.19 15.69 -10.05
C TYR A 189 -0.58 14.59 -9.18
N TYR A 190 -0.78 13.31 -9.52
CA TYR A 190 -0.27 12.21 -8.70
C TYR A 190 1.25 12.04 -8.80
N LEU A 191 1.86 12.33 -9.95
CA LEU A 191 3.32 12.32 -10.09
C LEU A 191 3.98 13.45 -9.27
N GLU A 192 3.39 14.63 -9.24
CA GLU A 192 3.84 15.73 -8.36
C GLU A 192 3.74 15.32 -6.89
N ARG A 193 2.61 14.73 -6.48
CA ARG A 193 2.38 14.30 -5.08
C ARG A 193 3.36 13.25 -4.60
N VAL A 194 3.86 12.41 -5.48
CA VAL A 194 4.92 11.44 -5.13
C VAL A 194 6.33 12.01 -5.31
N GLY A 195 6.47 13.32 -5.58
CA GLY A 195 7.77 14.00 -5.70
C GLY A 195 8.52 13.69 -7.00
N LEU A 196 7.80 13.51 -8.11
CA LEU A 196 8.36 13.22 -9.44
C LEU A 196 8.11 14.33 -10.47
N ALA A 197 7.80 15.56 -10.04
CA ALA A 197 7.54 16.70 -10.92
C ALA A 197 8.62 16.85 -12.03
N ASP A 198 9.90 16.84 -11.65
CA ASP A 198 11.04 17.03 -12.57
C ASP A 198 11.43 15.76 -13.35
N SER A 199 10.68 14.68 -13.21
CA SER A 199 11.06 13.38 -13.78
C SER A 199 9.92 12.68 -14.51
N MET A 200 8.81 13.38 -14.77
CA MET A 200 7.61 12.83 -15.42
C MET A 200 7.87 12.27 -16.81
N ASP A 201 8.71 12.96 -17.58
CA ASP A 201 9.02 12.61 -18.96
C ASP A 201 10.22 11.65 -19.11
N LYS A 202 10.87 11.32 -17.98
CA LYS A 202 11.98 10.34 -18.00
C LYS A 202 11.46 8.94 -18.28
N ASN A 203 12.19 8.23 -19.14
CA ASN A 203 11.90 6.82 -19.43
C ASN A 203 12.03 5.97 -18.16
N ALA A 204 11.07 5.07 -17.90
CA ALA A 204 11.04 4.25 -16.72
C ALA A 204 12.30 3.37 -16.55
N ALA A 205 12.96 2.97 -17.64
CA ALA A 205 14.21 2.22 -17.57
C ALA A 205 15.31 3.01 -16.85
N SER A 206 15.37 4.34 -17.00
CA SER A 206 16.39 5.22 -16.44
C SER A 206 16.13 5.67 -15.00
N LEU A 207 14.96 5.38 -14.43
CA LEU A 207 14.60 5.76 -13.08
C LEU A 207 15.29 4.88 -12.05
N SER A 208 15.61 5.44 -10.87
CA SER A 208 16.04 4.67 -9.71
C SER A 208 14.90 3.76 -9.19
N ASN A 209 15.23 2.75 -8.39
CA ASN A 209 14.21 1.85 -7.83
C ASN A 209 13.19 2.61 -6.96
N GLY A 210 13.63 3.59 -6.16
CA GLY A 210 12.73 4.45 -5.39
C GLY A 210 11.81 5.28 -6.28
N MET A 211 12.31 5.86 -7.37
CA MET A 211 11.49 6.60 -8.33
C MET A 211 10.49 5.68 -9.05
N LYS A 212 10.92 4.48 -9.46
CA LYS A 212 10.01 3.48 -10.05
C LYS A 212 8.86 3.13 -9.10
N GLN A 213 9.16 2.97 -7.81
CA GLN A 213 8.14 2.66 -6.80
C GLN A 213 7.19 3.85 -6.61
N ARG A 214 7.69 5.09 -6.61
CA ARG A 214 6.86 6.31 -6.60
C ARG A 214 5.90 6.35 -7.80
N VAL A 215 6.36 6.02 -9.01
CA VAL A 215 5.49 5.88 -10.19
C VAL A 215 4.43 4.81 -9.98
N GLY A 216 4.78 3.66 -9.40
CA GLY A 216 3.83 2.59 -9.06
C GLY A 216 2.74 3.04 -8.11
N ILE A 217 3.09 3.83 -7.09
CA ILE A 217 2.15 4.43 -6.14
C ILE A 217 1.25 5.46 -6.84
N ALA A 218 1.83 6.38 -7.62
CA ALA A 218 1.08 7.36 -8.40
C ALA A 218 0.06 6.69 -9.33
N ARG A 219 0.50 5.64 -10.05
CA ARG A 219 -0.36 4.83 -10.93
C ARG A 219 -1.54 4.22 -10.18
N ALA A 220 -1.32 3.69 -8.98
CA ALA A 220 -2.38 3.07 -8.20
C ALA A 220 -3.42 4.11 -7.70
N PHE A 221 -2.98 5.24 -7.17
CA PHE A 221 -3.88 6.29 -6.68
C PHE A 221 -4.62 7.02 -7.82
N ALA A 222 -3.96 7.19 -8.97
CA ALA A 222 -4.56 7.85 -10.13
C ALA A 222 -5.80 7.11 -10.69
N LEU A 223 -5.97 5.83 -10.37
CA LEU A 223 -7.18 5.07 -10.69
C LEU A 223 -8.38 5.42 -9.81
N SER A 224 -8.20 6.21 -8.74
CA SER A 224 -9.23 6.48 -7.73
C SER A 224 -9.90 5.19 -7.23
N PRO A 225 -9.13 4.20 -6.76
CA PRO A 225 -9.64 2.88 -6.43
C PRO A 225 -10.51 2.91 -5.16
N LYS A 226 -11.41 1.93 -5.01
CA LYS A 226 -12.11 1.65 -3.76
C LYS A 226 -11.23 0.90 -2.77
N LEU A 227 -10.30 0.08 -3.27
CA LEU A 227 -9.38 -0.74 -2.48
C LEU A 227 -7.95 -0.62 -3.02
N LEU A 228 -7.03 -0.22 -2.15
CA LEU A 228 -5.59 -0.16 -2.42
C LEU A 228 -4.90 -1.37 -1.79
N LEU A 229 -4.19 -2.13 -2.59
CA LEU A 229 -3.48 -3.34 -2.20
C LEU A 229 -1.98 -3.13 -2.40
N LEU A 230 -1.20 -3.28 -1.33
CA LEU A 230 0.22 -3.00 -1.29
C LEU A 230 0.96 -4.28 -0.90
N ASP A 231 1.69 -4.88 -1.83
CA ASP A 231 2.44 -6.12 -1.60
C ASP A 231 3.92 -5.80 -1.37
N GLU A 232 4.35 -5.72 -0.11
CA GLU A 232 5.70 -5.35 0.32
C GLU A 232 6.27 -4.13 -0.43
N PRO A 233 5.54 -2.99 -0.50
CA PRO A 233 5.82 -1.89 -1.42
C PRO A 233 7.17 -1.20 -1.16
N PHE A 234 7.80 -1.46 -0.01
CA PHE A 234 9.06 -0.84 0.39
C PHE A 234 10.21 -1.84 0.55
N GLY A 235 9.96 -3.15 0.29
CA GLY A 235 10.90 -4.24 0.60
C GLY A 235 12.23 -4.16 -0.15
N MET A 236 12.27 -3.56 -1.34
CA MET A 236 13.47 -3.47 -2.19
C MET A 236 14.23 -2.14 -2.05
N LEU A 237 13.86 -1.30 -1.07
CA LEU A 237 14.42 0.04 -0.89
C LEU A 237 15.40 0.07 0.29
N ASP A 238 16.41 0.93 0.19
CA ASP A 238 17.23 1.31 1.33
C ASP A 238 16.40 2.02 2.40
N SER A 239 16.94 2.12 3.61
CA SER A 239 16.18 2.62 4.77
C SER A 239 15.68 4.07 4.60
N LEU A 240 16.47 4.95 3.97
CA LEU A 240 16.10 6.36 3.80
C LEU A 240 15.00 6.51 2.78
N THR A 241 15.19 5.95 1.59
CA THR A 241 14.19 5.95 0.50
C THR A 241 12.88 5.30 0.96
N ARG A 242 12.96 4.25 1.80
CA ARG A 242 11.79 3.60 2.40
C ARG A 242 11.02 4.56 3.29
N TRP A 243 11.69 5.30 4.17
CA TRP A 243 11.03 6.24 5.08
C TRP A 243 10.35 7.37 4.34
N GLU A 244 11.05 8.00 3.39
CA GLU A 244 10.47 9.04 2.53
C GLU A 244 9.22 8.54 1.79
N LEU A 245 9.29 7.33 1.24
CA LEU A 245 8.19 6.77 0.47
C LEU A 245 6.98 6.40 1.36
N GLN A 246 7.21 6.00 2.61
CA GLN A 246 6.15 5.78 3.59
C GLN A 246 5.43 7.09 3.94
N GLU A 247 6.17 8.19 4.11
CA GLU A 247 5.59 9.52 4.34
C GLU A 247 4.76 9.97 3.15
N VAL A 248 5.30 9.86 1.95
CA VAL A 248 4.58 10.16 0.69
C VAL A 248 3.31 9.33 0.56
N LEU A 249 3.38 8.01 0.79
CA LEU A 249 2.21 7.14 0.76
C LEU A 249 1.14 7.62 1.75
N MET A 250 1.53 7.92 2.98
CA MET A 250 0.60 8.35 4.03
C MET A 250 0.02 9.74 3.76
N GLU A 251 0.77 10.65 3.16
CA GLU A 251 0.26 11.94 2.73
C GLU A 251 -0.84 11.76 1.68
N VAL A 252 -0.59 11.02 0.60
CA VAL A 252 -1.57 10.77 -0.46
C VAL A 252 -2.78 10.01 0.09
N TRP A 253 -2.55 8.98 0.92
CA TRP A 253 -3.63 8.21 1.56
C TRP A 253 -4.49 9.07 2.50
N SER A 254 -3.89 9.99 3.26
CA SER A 254 -4.63 10.85 4.19
C SER A 254 -5.66 11.74 3.49
N ARG A 255 -5.42 12.09 2.24
CA ARG A 255 -6.31 12.90 1.39
C ARG A 255 -7.43 12.08 0.78
N THR A 256 -7.12 10.84 0.35
CA THR A 256 -8.08 9.98 -0.37
C THR A 256 -8.91 9.11 0.57
N LYS A 257 -8.36 8.72 1.73
CA LYS A 257 -8.95 7.79 2.69
C LYS A 257 -9.46 6.50 2.04
N VAL A 258 -8.76 6.05 1.00
CA VAL A 258 -9.06 4.78 0.35
C VAL A 258 -8.85 3.62 1.33
N THR A 259 -9.71 2.61 1.29
CA THR A 259 -9.48 1.38 2.09
C THR A 259 -8.21 0.70 1.60
N ALA A 260 -7.30 0.33 2.51
CA ALA A 260 -5.99 -0.19 2.13
C ALA A 260 -5.61 -1.46 2.89
N ILE A 261 -4.95 -2.39 2.20
CA ILE A 261 -4.27 -3.55 2.79
C ILE A 261 -2.81 -3.49 2.37
N CYS A 262 -1.90 -3.45 3.35
CA CYS A 262 -0.46 -3.49 3.12
C CYS A 262 0.12 -4.80 3.68
N VAL A 263 0.72 -5.59 2.83
CA VAL A 263 1.53 -6.75 3.23
C VAL A 263 2.93 -6.27 3.54
N THR A 264 3.43 -6.61 4.71
CA THR A 264 4.81 -6.32 5.12
C THR A 264 5.33 -7.38 6.10
N HIS A 265 6.64 -7.49 6.20
CA HIS A 265 7.32 -8.26 7.24
C HIS A 265 7.96 -7.38 8.32
N ASP A 266 7.87 -6.06 8.16
CA ASP A 266 8.40 -5.06 9.09
C ASP A 266 7.30 -4.61 10.06
N VAL A 267 7.51 -4.89 11.35
CA VAL A 267 6.54 -4.58 12.42
C VAL A 267 6.42 -3.06 12.64
N ASP A 268 7.54 -2.33 12.56
CA ASP A 268 7.55 -0.87 12.73
C ASP A 268 6.76 -0.19 11.60
N GLU A 269 6.93 -0.70 10.37
CA GLU A 269 6.14 -0.27 9.21
C GLU A 269 4.66 -0.54 9.39
N ALA A 270 4.31 -1.76 9.83
CA ALA A 270 2.92 -2.14 10.06
C ALA A 270 2.23 -1.22 11.08
N ILE A 271 2.90 -0.89 12.18
CA ILE A 271 2.37 0.01 13.22
C ILE A 271 2.30 1.46 12.73
N LEU A 272 3.30 1.90 11.97
CA LEU A 272 3.32 3.26 11.42
C LEU A 272 2.13 3.53 10.49
N LEU A 273 1.81 2.58 9.62
CA LEU A 273 0.83 2.77 8.56
C LEU A 273 -0.60 2.40 8.96
N ALA A 274 -0.81 1.33 9.73
CA ALA A 274 -2.11 0.71 9.89
C ALA A 274 -2.96 1.23 11.04
N ASP A 275 -4.27 1.12 10.90
CA ASP A 275 -5.24 1.26 11.99
C ASP A 275 -5.39 -0.06 12.75
N ARG A 276 -5.24 -1.21 12.06
CA ARG A 276 -5.12 -2.55 12.64
C ARG A 276 -4.00 -3.35 11.99
N VAL A 277 -3.31 -4.13 12.80
CA VAL A 277 -2.33 -5.11 12.35
C VAL A 277 -2.92 -6.51 12.47
N VAL A 278 -2.98 -7.22 11.36
CA VAL A 278 -3.47 -8.60 11.25
C VAL A 278 -2.27 -9.53 11.12
N MET A 279 -2.09 -10.41 12.08
CA MET A 279 -0.99 -11.37 12.11
C MET A 279 -1.47 -12.73 11.59
N MET A 280 -0.85 -13.23 10.53
CA MET A 280 -1.10 -14.58 10.02
C MET A 280 -0.26 -15.62 10.77
N THR A 281 -0.81 -16.81 10.94
CA THR A 281 -0.08 -17.98 11.44
C THR A 281 0.96 -18.45 10.40
N ASN A 282 1.84 -19.37 10.82
CA ASN A 282 2.79 -19.98 9.89
C ASN A 282 2.05 -20.89 8.89
N GLY A 283 2.58 -20.97 7.66
CA GLY A 283 2.11 -21.94 6.68
C GLY A 283 2.63 -23.36 6.94
N PRO A 284 2.09 -24.37 6.25
CA PRO A 284 0.89 -24.34 5.42
C PRO A 284 -0.40 -24.17 6.24
N GLN A 285 -1.56 -24.03 5.56
CA GLN A 285 -2.87 -23.81 6.20
C GLN A 285 -2.90 -22.56 7.10
N ALA A 286 -2.27 -21.47 6.63
CA ALA A 286 -2.20 -20.25 7.40
C ALA A 286 -3.57 -19.58 7.49
N THR A 287 -3.86 -19.07 8.68
CA THR A 287 -5.07 -18.31 8.99
C THR A 287 -4.71 -17.06 9.79
N ILE A 288 -5.69 -16.31 10.29
CA ILE A 288 -5.46 -15.20 11.19
C ILE A 288 -5.16 -15.73 12.60
N GLY A 289 -3.96 -15.41 13.09
CA GLY A 289 -3.56 -15.75 14.45
C GLY A 289 -3.99 -14.70 15.47
N LYS A 290 -3.84 -13.41 15.13
CA LYS A 290 -4.21 -12.30 16.02
C LYS A 290 -4.49 -11.02 15.22
N ILE A 291 -5.43 -10.22 15.70
CA ILE A 291 -5.68 -8.85 15.23
C ILE A 291 -5.40 -7.90 16.37
N THR A 292 -4.67 -6.82 16.10
CA THR A 292 -4.33 -5.81 17.12
C THR A 292 -4.66 -4.43 16.56
N ASP A 293 -5.45 -3.65 17.31
CA ASP A 293 -5.74 -2.26 16.99
C ASP A 293 -4.53 -1.37 17.30
N VAL A 294 -4.27 -0.39 16.45
CA VAL A 294 -3.20 0.59 16.60
C VAL A 294 -3.79 1.91 17.04
N ASN A 295 -3.94 2.11 18.35
CA ASN A 295 -4.55 3.30 18.96
C ASN A 295 -3.58 4.48 19.07
N LEU A 296 -2.73 4.69 18.06
CA LEU A 296 -1.82 5.81 17.97
C LEU A 296 -2.41 6.90 17.07
N PRO A 297 -2.40 8.18 17.48
CA PRO A 297 -2.91 9.27 16.66
C PRO A 297 -2.12 9.44 15.36
N ARG A 298 -2.75 9.98 14.34
CA ARG A 298 -2.11 10.36 13.07
C ARG A 298 -1.95 11.89 13.00
N PRO A 299 -0.92 12.46 12.36
CA PRO A 299 0.17 11.77 11.68
C PRO A 299 1.15 11.09 12.64
N ARG A 300 1.63 9.90 12.29
CA ARG A 300 2.64 9.19 13.06
C ARG A 300 4.01 9.48 12.48
N THR A 301 4.93 9.91 13.33
CA THR A 301 6.33 10.20 12.97
C THR A 301 7.27 9.23 13.66
N ARG A 302 8.33 8.84 12.99
CA ARG A 302 9.43 8.08 13.59
C ARG A 302 10.34 9.05 14.36
N LYS A 303 10.02 9.33 15.62
CA LYS A 303 10.90 10.07 16.51
C LYS A 303 11.68 9.14 17.42
#